data_4d47dadf880d2630ee339bcc843061ee
#
_entry.id   4d47dadf880d2630ee339bcc843061ee
#
_cell.length_a   1.000
_cell.length_b   1.000
_cell.length_c   1.000
_cell.angle_alpha   90.00
_cell.angle_beta   90.00
_cell.angle_gamma   90.00
#
_symmetry.space_group_name_H-M   'P 1'
#
loop_
_entity.id
_entity.type
_entity.pdbx_description
1 polymer ?
#
loop_
_entity_poly.entity_id
_entity_poly.type
_entity_poly.pdbx_seq_one_letter_code
_entity_poly.pdbx_strand_id
1 'polypeptide(L)'
;MTDVWIIGSYSTAFRKRPDDSLKTIARESYLGALGDAAFENGDDIQSAWFGNCLMHTWGQGGIRGQVCFMEMIDEGLFPQRVPITNVEGACATASMALQGAAKDIRSGEVQVSLAVGVEKIYRPGADTNPAERQIMFDSYYSGVDNFDLPRLFDEYERAAAFAQCSFDKGEGHTIFMETYGIQAAVH
;
A
#
# COMPACT_ATOMS: atom_id res chain seq x y z
N MET A 1 8.53 -21.69 19.18
CA MET A 1 8.03 -20.57 18.34
C MET A 1 6.80 -21.10 17.63
N THR A 2 5.67 -20.42 17.68
CA THR A 2 4.44 -20.86 16.99
C THR A 2 4.64 -20.71 15.50
N ASP A 3 4.37 -21.76 14.73
CA ASP A 3 4.38 -21.69 13.26
C ASP A 3 3.17 -20.87 12.78
N VAL A 4 3.41 -20.07 11.75
CA VAL A 4 2.36 -19.24 11.11
C VAL A 4 2.21 -19.70 9.67
N TRP A 5 0.98 -19.97 9.28
CA TRP A 5 0.63 -20.47 7.96
C TRP A 5 -0.19 -19.42 7.19
N ILE A 6 0.07 -19.29 5.92
CA ILE A 6 -0.81 -18.54 4.99
C ILE A 6 -1.85 -19.55 4.51
N ILE A 7 -3.11 -19.33 4.88
CA ILE A 7 -4.23 -20.23 4.57
C ILE A 7 -5.08 -19.75 3.40
N GLY A 8 -4.90 -18.51 2.98
CA GLY A 8 -5.54 -17.94 1.80
C GLY A 8 -4.81 -16.70 1.32
N SER A 9 -4.81 -16.48 0.02
CA SER A 9 -4.17 -15.34 -0.62
C SER A 9 -4.92 -14.91 -1.88
N TYR A 10 -4.85 -13.63 -2.21
CA TYR A 10 -5.40 -13.11 -3.45
C TYR A 10 -4.65 -11.85 -3.89
N SER A 11 -4.49 -11.68 -5.18
CA SER A 11 -3.95 -10.46 -5.77
C SER A 11 -4.83 -10.02 -6.94
N THR A 12 -5.26 -8.76 -6.92
CA THR A 12 -5.99 -8.17 -8.06
C THR A 12 -5.08 -8.00 -9.25
N ALA A 13 -5.65 -7.96 -10.46
CA ALA A 13 -4.87 -7.69 -11.66
C ALA A 13 -4.22 -6.29 -11.61
N PHE A 14 -2.93 -6.21 -11.95
CA PHE A 14 -2.22 -4.94 -12.11
C PHE A 14 -2.66 -4.24 -13.38
N ARG A 15 -3.52 -3.25 -13.25
CA ARG A 15 -4.05 -2.45 -14.36
C ARG A 15 -4.56 -1.09 -13.87
N LYS A 16 -4.74 -0.14 -14.81
CA LYS A 16 -5.51 1.08 -14.52
C LYS A 16 -6.95 0.68 -14.17
N ARG A 17 -7.45 1.20 -13.07
CA ARG A 17 -8.83 0.94 -12.55
C ARG A 17 -9.53 2.28 -12.32
N PRO A 18 -9.87 3.04 -13.40
CA PRO A 18 -10.41 4.38 -13.27
C PRO A 18 -11.72 4.41 -12.50
N ASP A 19 -12.59 3.44 -12.72
CA ASP A 19 -13.95 3.39 -12.18
C ASP A 19 -14.06 2.72 -10.81
N ASP A 20 -13.00 2.04 -10.37
CA ASP A 20 -12.99 1.37 -9.07
C ASP A 20 -12.60 2.32 -7.95
N SER A 21 -13.34 2.28 -6.85
CA SER A 21 -12.95 2.93 -5.60
C SER A 21 -11.90 2.09 -4.86
N LEU A 22 -11.23 2.70 -3.89
CA LEU A 22 -10.36 1.96 -2.95
C LEU A 22 -11.14 0.91 -2.18
N LYS A 23 -12.42 1.18 -1.85
CA LYS A 23 -13.33 0.21 -1.21
C LYS A 23 -13.59 -1.01 -2.10
N THR A 24 -13.85 -0.78 -3.40
CA THR A 24 -14.08 -1.86 -4.37
C THR A 24 -12.85 -2.76 -4.51
N ILE A 25 -11.66 -2.16 -4.56
CA ILE A 25 -10.40 -2.91 -4.65
C ILE A 25 -10.13 -3.70 -3.36
N ALA A 26 -10.36 -3.09 -2.20
CA ALA A 26 -10.24 -3.76 -0.91
C ALA A 26 -11.20 -4.95 -0.78
N ARG A 27 -12.45 -4.75 -1.19
CA ARG A 27 -13.48 -5.80 -1.21
C ARG A 27 -13.08 -6.97 -2.10
N GLU A 28 -12.63 -6.71 -3.32
CA GLU A 28 -12.16 -7.76 -4.24
C GLU A 28 -11.02 -8.56 -3.61
N SER A 29 -10.03 -7.87 -3.04
CA SER A 29 -8.88 -8.51 -2.42
C SER A 29 -9.27 -9.36 -1.20
N TYR A 30 -10.16 -8.85 -0.37
CA TYR A 30 -10.65 -9.53 0.82
C TYR A 30 -11.47 -10.78 0.47
N LEU A 31 -12.47 -10.64 -0.38
CA LEU A 31 -13.33 -11.76 -0.79
C LEU A 31 -12.55 -12.83 -1.55
N GLY A 32 -11.57 -12.43 -2.37
CA GLY A 32 -10.67 -13.36 -3.04
C GLY A 32 -9.83 -14.17 -2.06
N ALA A 33 -9.29 -13.54 -1.02
CA ALA A 33 -8.52 -14.23 0.00
C ALA A 33 -9.39 -15.17 0.86
N LEU A 34 -10.64 -14.78 1.20
CA LEU A 34 -11.59 -15.66 1.87
C LEU A 34 -11.92 -16.89 1.02
N GLY A 35 -12.16 -16.69 -0.28
CA GLY A 35 -12.45 -17.79 -1.20
C GLY A 35 -11.29 -18.79 -1.31
N ASP A 36 -10.04 -18.30 -1.37
CA ASP A 36 -8.86 -19.16 -1.39
C ASP A 36 -8.65 -19.93 -0.07
N ALA A 37 -9.01 -19.28 1.06
CA ALA A 37 -9.00 -19.92 2.39
C ALA A 37 -10.17 -20.89 2.60
N ALA A 38 -11.10 -20.99 1.68
CA ALA A 38 -12.37 -21.72 1.80
C ALA A 38 -13.24 -21.25 3.01
N PHE A 39 -13.19 -19.97 3.33
CA PHE A 39 -14.03 -19.34 4.34
C PHE A 39 -15.31 -18.81 3.68
N GLU A 40 -16.46 -19.06 4.30
CA GLU A 40 -17.74 -18.52 3.83
C GLU A 40 -17.87 -17.01 4.08
N ASN A 41 -17.30 -16.56 5.20
CA ASN A 41 -17.27 -15.16 5.63
C ASN A 41 -16.05 -14.90 6.53
N GLY A 42 -16.00 -13.73 7.16
CA GLY A 42 -14.89 -13.32 8.02
C GLY A 42 -15.03 -13.69 9.50
N ASP A 43 -15.99 -14.54 9.89
CA ASP A 43 -16.33 -14.76 11.31
C ASP A 43 -15.15 -15.30 12.14
N ASP A 44 -14.23 -16.04 11.53
CA ASP A 44 -13.05 -16.57 12.20
C ASP A 44 -11.91 -15.55 12.32
N ILE A 45 -11.99 -14.41 11.64
CA ILE A 45 -10.97 -13.36 11.70
C ILE A 45 -11.04 -12.67 13.07
N GLN A 46 -9.88 -12.51 13.71
CA GLN A 46 -9.74 -11.97 15.05
C GLN A 46 -8.94 -10.65 15.08
N SER A 47 -8.07 -10.43 14.12
CA SER A 47 -7.39 -9.14 13.89
C SER A 47 -7.21 -8.88 12.40
N ALA A 48 -7.06 -7.60 12.03
CA ALA A 48 -6.82 -7.20 10.65
C ALA A 48 -5.76 -6.09 10.59
N TRP A 49 -4.86 -6.20 9.62
CA TRP A 49 -3.83 -5.22 9.30
C TRP A 49 -4.08 -4.68 7.90
N PHE A 50 -4.31 -3.39 7.81
CA PHE A 50 -4.62 -2.70 6.57
C PHE A 50 -3.47 -1.81 6.15
N GLY A 51 -2.82 -2.15 5.04
CA GLY A 51 -1.72 -1.41 4.45
C GLY A 51 -2.18 -0.48 3.33
N ASN A 52 -1.91 0.80 3.47
CA ASN A 52 -2.11 1.80 2.43
C ASN A 52 -1.21 3.01 2.65
N CYS A 53 -0.59 3.50 1.58
CA CYS A 53 0.28 4.68 1.58
C CYS A 53 -0.46 5.93 1.07
N LEU A 54 -1.09 5.85 -0.10
CA LEU A 54 -1.49 7.03 -0.88
C LEU A 54 -2.97 7.41 -0.81
N MET A 55 -3.76 6.78 0.06
CA MET A 55 -5.19 7.09 0.18
C MET A 55 -5.45 8.55 0.62
N HIS A 56 -4.46 9.18 1.28
CA HIS A 56 -4.52 10.59 1.61
C HIS A 56 -4.64 11.50 0.37
N THR A 57 -4.08 11.12 -0.77
CA THR A 57 -4.20 11.87 -2.03
C THR A 57 -5.64 11.85 -2.57
N TRP A 58 -6.47 10.93 -2.09
CA TRP A 58 -7.90 10.82 -2.38
C TRP A 58 -8.77 11.47 -1.29
N GLY A 59 -8.16 12.20 -0.35
CA GLY A 59 -8.84 12.87 0.74
C GLY A 59 -9.04 12.03 2.01
N GLN A 60 -8.63 10.75 2.02
CA GLN A 60 -8.79 9.86 3.17
C GLN A 60 -7.44 9.58 3.86
N GLY A 61 -7.01 10.48 4.73
CA GLY A 61 -5.72 10.38 5.43
C GLY A 61 -5.73 9.46 6.66
N GLY A 62 -6.86 9.31 7.34
CA GLY A 62 -7.00 8.50 8.56
C GLY A 62 -7.99 7.35 8.40
N ILE A 63 -8.02 6.42 9.38
CA ILE A 63 -8.96 5.28 9.48
C ILE A 63 -9.21 4.54 8.16
N ARG A 64 -8.17 4.37 7.37
CA ARG A 64 -8.23 3.94 5.97
C ARG A 64 -8.86 2.55 5.82
N GLY A 65 -8.44 1.59 6.63
CA GLY A 65 -8.99 0.23 6.64
C GLY A 65 -10.44 0.21 7.09
N GLN A 66 -10.79 0.93 8.16
CA GLN A 66 -12.17 1.02 8.65
C GLN A 66 -13.12 1.52 7.56
N VAL A 67 -12.71 2.57 6.82
CA VAL A 67 -13.50 3.10 5.70
C VAL A 67 -13.67 2.08 4.59
N CYS A 68 -12.63 1.32 4.27
CA CYS A 68 -12.69 0.28 3.23
C CYS A 68 -13.56 -0.91 3.62
N PHE A 69 -13.61 -1.25 4.91
CA PHE A 69 -14.38 -2.40 5.40
C PHE A 69 -15.81 -2.08 5.84
N MET A 70 -16.18 -0.80 5.95
CA MET A 70 -17.49 -0.38 6.48
C MET A 70 -18.67 -1.07 5.79
N GLU A 71 -18.71 -1.06 4.46
CA GLU A 71 -19.79 -1.70 3.70
C GLU A 71 -19.83 -3.22 3.90
N MET A 72 -18.67 -3.85 4.01
CA MET A 72 -18.58 -5.29 4.27
C MET A 72 -19.01 -5.64 5.69
N ILE A 73 -18.85 -4.74 6.66
CA ILE A 73 -19.39 -4.88 8.02
C ILE A 73 -20.91 -4.81 7.97
N ASP A 74 -21.48 -3.82 7.28
CA ASP A 74 -22.93 -3.64 7.16
C ASP A 74 -23.61 -4.83 6.45
N GLU A 75 -22.91 -5.47 5.54
CA GLU A 75 -23.35 -6.67 4.82
C GLU A 75 -23.12 -7.97 5.61
N GLY A 76 -22.48 -7.93 6.78
CA GLY A 76 -22.15 -9.13 7.58
C GLY A 76 -21.00 -9.97 6.99
N LEU A 77 -20.24 -9.46 6.04
CA LEU A 77 -19.11 -10.15 5.43
C LEU A 77 -17.82 -10.01 6.24
N PHE A 78 -17.67 -8.93 7.01
CA PHE A 78 -16.55 -8.70 7.91
C PHE A 78 -17.04 -8.41 9.32
N PRO A 79 -16.52 -9.06 10.36
CA PRO A 79 -17.03 -8.89 11.72
C PRO A 79 -16.73 -7.52 12.30
N GLN A 80 -17.75 -6.82 12.79
CA GLN A 80 -17.61 -5.49 13.41
C GLN A 80 -16.65 -5.46 14.62
N ARG A 81 -16.50 -6.59 15.33
CA ARG A 81 -15.65 -6.69 16.52
C ARG A 81 -14.16 -6.72 16.23
N VAL A 82 -13.76 -6.96 14.97
CA VAL A 82 -12.36 -7.14 14.59
C VAL A 82 -11.64 -5.81 14.57
N PRO A 83 -10.56 -5.64 15.37
CA PRO A 83 -9.75 -4.44 15.30
C PRO A 83 -9.00 -4.37 13.97
N ILE A 84 -8.98 -3.19 13.36
CA ILE A 84 -8.24 -2.93 12.13
C ILE A 84 -7.08 -1.98 12.43
N THR A 85 -5.86 -2.47 12.33
CA THR A 85 -4.63 -1.68 12.45
C THR A 85 -4.22 -1.16 11.08
N ASN A 86 -4.14 0.17 10.93
CA ASN A 86 -3.66 0.80 9.71
C ASN A 86 -2.14 0.95 9.77
N VAL A 87 -1.44 0.52 8.72
CA VAL A 87 0.01 0.65 8.60
C VAL A 87 0.39 1.37 7.33
N GLU A 88 1.53 2.05 7.39
CA GLU A 88 2.13 2.75 6.27
C GLU A 88 3.66 2.62 6.37
N GLY A 89 4.32 2.37 5.27
CA GLY A 89 5.76 2.21 5.11
C GLY A 89 6.13 2.27 3.63
N ALA A 90 5.52 3.21 2.90
CA ALA A 90 5.69 3.40 1.46
C ALA A 90 5.55 2.07 0.69
N CYS A 91 6.53 1.69 -0.12
CA CYS A 91 6.50 0.46 -0.92
C CYS A 91 6.46 -0.82 -0.08
N ALA A 92 6.88 -0.77 1.20
CA ALA A 92 6.88 -1.92 2.11
C ALA A 92 5.58 -2.08 2.92
N THR A 93 4.58 -1.24 2.69
CA THR A 93 3.35 -1.15 3.48
C THR A 93 2.63 -2.49 3.62
N ALA A 94 2.42 -3.23 2.53
CA ALA A 94 1.74 -4.53 2.58
C ALA A 94 2.59 -5.59 3.31
N SER A 95 3.91 -5.54 3.19
CA SER A 95 4.82 -6.41 3.94
C SER A 95 4.75 -6.13 5.44
N MET A 96 4.58 -4.86 5.85
CA MET A 96 4.38 -4.51 7.25
C MET A 96 3.04 -5.04 7.78
N ALA A 97 1.97 -4.97 6.98
CA ALA A 97 0.69 -5.55 7.34
C ALA A 97 0.80 -7.08 7.54
N LEU A 98 1.45 -7.79 6.62
CA LEU A 98 1.68 -9.23 6.73
C LEU A 98 2.53 -9.58 7.97
N GLN A 99 3.58 -8.78 8.24
CA GLN A 99 4.42 -8.98 9.42
C GLN A 99 3.63 -8.75 10.72
N GLY A 100 2.74 -7.74 10.75
CA GLY A 100 1.85 -7.46 11.87
C GLY A 100 0.92 -8.64 12.15
N ALA A 101 0.22 -9.12 11.14
CA ALA A 101 -0.66 -10.30 11.25
C ALA A 101 0.09 -11.54 11.76
N ALA A 102 1.30 -11.78 11.24
CA ALA A 102 2.13 -12.89 11.72
C ALA A 102 2.58 -12.74 13.19
N LYS A 103 2.81 -11.49 13.65
CA LYS A 103 3.14 -11.21 15.06
C LYS A 103 1.97 -11.47 15.97
N ASP A 104 0.75 -11.07 15.60
CA ASP A 104 -0.46 -11.33 16.38
C ASP A 104 -0.65 -12.83 16.62
N ILE A 105 -0.47 -13.66 15.60
CA ILE A 105 -0.56 -15.12 15.73
C ILE A 105 0.58 -15.68 16.61
N ARG A 106 1.82 -15.19 16.43
CA ARG A 106 2.96 -15.65 17.24
C ARG A 106 2.88 -15.26 18.70
N SER A 107 2.21 -14.15 19.02
CA SER A 107 1.96 -13.73 20.41
C SER A 107 0.97 -14.65 21.12
N GLY A 108 0.16 -15.40 20.36
CA GLY A 108 -0.90 -16.25 20.90
C GLY A 108 -2.20 -15.50 21.18
N GLU A 109 -2.30 -14.22 20.84
CA GLU A 109 -3.50 -13.42 21.05
C GLU A 109 -4.63 -13.81 20.10
N VAL A 110 -4.27 -14.21 18.87
CA VAL A 110 -5.22 -14.60 17.83
C VAL A 110 -4.77 -15.87 17.11
N GLN A 111 -5.72 -16.56 16.50
CA GLN A 111 -5.49 -17.74 15.66
C GLN A 111 -5.57 -17.42 14.16
N VAL A 112 -6.43 -16.46 13.80
CA VAL A 112 -6.63 -16.02 12.42
C VAL A 112 -6.49 -14.50 12.36
N SER A 113 -5.58 -14.03 11.52
CA SER A 113 -5.33 -12.62 11.29
C SER A 113 -5.33 -12.32 9.78
N LEU A 114 -5.96 -11.23 9.40
CA LEU A 114 -6.03 -10.75 8.02
C LEU A 114 -4.95 -9.70 7.76
N ALA A 115 -4.25 -9.80 6.63
CA ALA A 115 -3.41 -8.74 6.09
C ALA A 115 -3.91 -8.33 4.71
N VAL A 116 -4.24 -7.05 4.52
CA VAL A 116 -4.70 -6.51 3.23
C VAL A 116 -3.87 -5.28 2.89
N GLY A 117 -3.33 -5.22 1.67
CA GLY A 117 -2.70 -4.03 1.10
C GLY A 117 -3.50 -3.54 -0.10
N VAL A 118 -3.85 -2.27 -0.12
CA VAL A 118 -4.60 -1.66 -1.22
C VAL A 118 -3.95 -0.35 -1.63
N GLU A 119 -3.70 -0.18 -2.93
CA GLU A 119 -3.18 1.07 -3.45
C GLU A 119 -3.82 1.43 -4.80
N LYS A 120 -4.07 2.72 -5.02
CA LYS A 120 -4.58 3.26 -6.28
C LYS A 120 -3.90 4.59 -6.57
N ILE A 121 -2.90 4.57 -7.45
CA ILE A 121 -2.13 5.75 -7.84
C ILE A 121 -2.81 6.47 -9.01
N TYR A 122 -3.26 5.71 -10.03
CA TYR A 122 -3.84 6.29 -11.23
C TYR A 122 -5.12 7.08 -10.92
N ARG A 123 -5.12 8.35 -11.33
CA ARG A 123 -6.27 9.26 -11.19
C ARG A 123 -7.00 9.38 -12.51
N PRO A 124 -8.34 9.21 -12.52
CA PRO A 124 -9.15 9.47 -13.70
C PRO A 124 -8.89 10.88 -14.22
N GLY A 125 -8.67 11.01 -15.53
CA GLY A 125 -8.38 12.29 -16.17
C GLY A 125 -6.91 12.71 -16.14
N ALA A 126 -6.00 12.02 -15.47
CA ALA A 126 -4.58 12.38 -15.46
C ALA A 126 -3.93 12.42 -16.85
N ASP A 127 -4.47 11.69 -17.80
CA ASP A 127 -3.98 11.69 -19.19
C ASP A 127 -4.33 13.02 -19.92
N THR A 128 -5.37 13.76 -19.48
CA THR A 128 -5.89 14.95 -20.14
C THR A 128 -5.93 16.21 -19.25
N ASN A 129 -5.91 16.06 -17.93
CA ASN A 129 -5.97 17.15 -16.96
C ASN A 129 -4.61 17.30 -16.24
N PRO A 130 -3.88 18.41 -16.47
CA PRO A 130 -2.59 18.65 -15.84
C PRO A 130 -2.64 18.66 -14.30
N ALA A 131 -3.74 19.11 -13.68
CA ALA A 131 -3.88 19.16 -12.24
C ALA A 131 -3.99 17.73 -11.64
N GLU A 132 -4.77 16.84 -12.26
CA GLU A 132 -4.85 15.43 -11.85
C GLU A 132 -3.53 14.70 -12.07
N ARG A 133 -2.85 15.01 -13.17
CA ARG A 133 -1.52 14.49 -13.45
C ARG A 133 -0.50 14.94 -12.39
N GLN A 134 -0.54 16.21 -11.98
CA GLN A 134 0.35 16.75 -10.96
C GLN A 134 0.14 16.04 -9.62
N ILE A 135 -1.10 15.86 -9.16
CA ILE A 135 -1.39 15.12 -7.92
C ILE A 135 -0.85 13.69 -7.99
N MET A 136 -1.01 13.03 -9.15
CA MET A 136 -0.48 11.69 -9.36
C MET A 136 1.06 11.67 -9.27
N PHE A 137 1.74 12.66 -9.84
CA PHE A 137 3.21 12.75 -9.78
C PHE A 137 3.69 13.12 -8.39
N ASP A 138 3.05 14.07 -7.71
CA ASP A 138 3.40 14.48 -6.35
C ASP A 138 3.30 13.30 -5.36
N SER A 139 2.41 12.33 -5.63
CA SER A 139 2.31 11.13 -4.80
C SER A 139 3.57 10.29 -4.79
N TYR A 140 4.39 10.33 -5.82
CA TYR A 140 5.68 9.64 -5.85
C TYR A 140 6.69 10.25 -4.87
N TYR A 141 6.63 11.55 -4.62
CA TYR A 141 7.49 12.19 -3.62
C TYR A 141 7.14 11.80 -2.18
N SER A 142 5.98 11.21 -1.92
CA SER A 142 5.61 10.76 -0.56
C SER A 142 6.51 9.63 -0.02
N GLY A 143 7.31 9.01 -0.87
CA GLY A 143 8.30 7.99 -0.47
C GLY A 143 9.71 8.54 -0.22
N VAL A 144 9.91 9.85 -0.26
CA VAL A 144 11.20 10.53 -0.04
C VAL A 144 11.04 11.65 0.99
N ASP A 145 12.15 12.17 1.49
CA ASP A 145 12.15 13.30 2.42
C ASP A 145 11.76 14.61 1.71
N ASN A 146 10.47 14.95 1.78
CA ASN A 146 9.92 16.17 1.21
C ASN A 146 10.26 17.44 2.00
N PHE A 147 10.74 17.31 3.24
CA PHE A 147 11.14 18.47 4.06
C PHE A 147 12.52 18.98 3.67
N ASP A 148 13.36 18.14 3.07
CA ASP A 148 14.72 18.51 2.67
C ASP A 148 15.09 17.95 1.28
N LEU A 149 14.23 18.19 0.29
CA LEU A 149 14.48 17.79 -1.10
C LEU A 149 15.80 18.32 -1.68
N PRO A 150 16.26 19.58 -1.39
CA PRO A 150 17.53 20.05 -1.88
C PRO A 150 18.70 19.18 -1.41
N ARG A 151 18.75 18.82 -0.12
CA ARG A 151 19.77 17.93 0.43
C ARG A 151 19.73 16.54 -0.23
N LEU A 152 18.54 15.99 -0.39
CA LEU A 152 18.34 14.70 -1.04
C LEU A 152 18.91 14.72 -2.47
N PHE A 153 18.60 15.75 -3.24
CA PHE A 153 19.08 15.90 -4.61
C PHE A 153 20.60 16.07 -4.67
N ASP A 154 21.19 16.85 -3.76
CA ASP A 154 22.64 17.00 -3.67
C ASP A 154 23.35 15.67 -3.34
N GLU A 155 22.73 14.82 -2.50
CA GLU A 155 23.24 13.48 -2.19
C GLU A 155 23.21 12.58 -3.42
N TYR A 156 22.12 12.60 -4.20
CA TYR A 156 22.00 11.80 -5.42
C TYR A 156 22.91 12.32 -6.55
N GLU A 157 23.12 13.64 -6.68
CA GLU A 157 24.10 14.20 -7.61
C GLU A 157 25.52 13.71 -7.30
N ARG A 158 25.90 13.69 -6.03
CA ARG A 158 27.22 13.17 -5.61
C ARG A 158 27.34 11.67 -5.87
N ALA A 159 26.28 10.90 -5.59
CA ALA A 159 26.25 9.46 -5.85
C ALA A 159 26.34 9.17 -7.36
N ALA A 160 25.62 9.91 -8.19
CA ALA A 160 25.67 9.80 -9.64
C ALA A 160 27.06 10.12 -10.19
N ALA A 161 27.69 11.19 -9.70
CA ALA A 161 29.07 11.53 -10.09
C ALA A 161 30.05 10.42 -9.70
N PHE A 162 29.90 9.81 -8.53
CA PHE A 162 30.70 8.65 -8.11
C PHE A 162 30.49 7.45 -9.02
N ALA A 163 29.24 7.15 -9.40
CA ALA A 163 28.87 6.07 -10.31
C ALA A 163 29.17 6.39 -11.81
N GLN A 164 29.67 7.58 -12.11
CA GLN A 164 29.93 8.07 -13.48
C GLN A 164 28.66 8.07 -14.37
N CYS A 165 27.51 8.37 -13.79
CA CYS A 165 26.24 8.54 -14.49
C CYS A 165 25.65 9.94 -14.25
N SER A 166 24.58 10.29 -14.98
CA SER A 166 23.83 11.52 -14.77
C SER A 166 22.70 11.29 -13.76
N PHE A 167 22.28 12.34 -13.08
CA PHE A 167 21.06 12.38 -12.29
C PHE A 167 20.10 13.41 -12.90
N ASP A 168 18.95 12.94 -13.37
CA ASP A 168 17.89 13.81 -13.85
C ASP A 168 16.84 14.01 -12.72
N LYS A 169 16.73 15.25 -12.26
CA LYS A 169 15.74 15.68 -11.24
C LYS A 169 14.30 15.73 -11.77
N GLY A 170 14.05 15.30 -13.00
CA GLY A 170 12.83 15.31 -13.76
C GLY A 170 11.49 15.28 -13.02
N GLU A 171 10.43 14.94 -13.70
CA GLU A 171 9.08 14.88 -13.11
C GLU A 171 8.98 13.77 -12.05
N GLY A 172 8.08 13.93 -11.08
CA GLY A 172 7.95 13.06 -9.90
C GLY A 172 7.96 11.56 -10.18
N HIS A 173 7.37 11.11 -11.30
CA HIS A 173 7.35 9.69 -11.64
C HIS A 173 8.72 9.13 -12.09
N THR A 174 9.64 9.97 -12.54
CA THR A 174 10.99 9.56 -12.94
C THR A 174 11.97 9.52 -11.77
N ILE A 175 11.71 10.29 -10.70
CA ILE A 175 12.63 10.40 -9.56
C ILE A 175 12.91 9.03 -8.90
N PHE A 176 11.94 8.15 -8.81
CA PHE A 176 12.16 6.81 -8.27
C PHE A 176 13.08 5.97 -9.16
N MET A 177 12.86 6.00 -10.47
CA MET A 177 13.72 5.27 -11.41
C MET A 177 15.14 5.79 -11.37
N GLU A 178 15.31 7.11 -11.32
CA GLU A 178 16.61 7.75 -11.20
C GLU A 178 17.32 7.38 -9.90
N THR A 179 16.65 7.50 -8.75
CA THR A 179 17.26 7.21 -7.45
C THR A 179 17.61 5.74 -7.30
N TYR A 180 16.74 4.82 -7.70
CA TYR A 180 17.03 3.39 -7.68
C TYR A 180 18.11 3.00 -8.70
N GLY A 181 18.11 3.62 -9.90
CA GLY A 181 19.15 3.41 -10.91
C GLY A 181 20.53 3.82 -10.41
N ILE A 182 20.64 4.96 -9.74
CA ILE A 182 21.89 5.43 -9.13
C ILE A 182 22.33 4.49 -8.00
N GLN A 183 21.42 4.07 -7.12
CA GLN A 183 21.73 3.11 -6.05
C GLN A 183 22.27 1.80 -6.63
N ALA A 184 21.66 1.28 -7.69
CA ALA A 184 22.12 0.08 -8.36
C ALA A 184 23.48 0.26 -9.03
N ALA A 185 23.78 1.46 -9.54
CA ALA A 185 25.07 1.75 -10.18
C ALA A 185 26.21 1.94 -9.17
N VAL A 186 25.92 2.34 -7.94
CA VAL A 186 26.90 2.50 -6.84
C VAL A 186 27.27 1.14 -6.23
N HIS A 187 26.36 0.17 -6.26
CA HIS A 187 26.58 -1.19 -5.74
C HIS A 187 27.26 -2.08 -6.75
#